data_8de2bb703e074c74bbc4fc5b450e0ad9
#
_entry.id   8de2bb703e074c74bbc4fc5b450e0ad9
#
_cell.length_a   1.000
_cell.length_b   1.000
_cell.length_c   1.000
_cell.angle_alpha   90.00
_cell.angle_beta   90.00
_cell.angle_gamma   90.00
#
_symmetry.space_group_name_H-M   'P 1'
#
loop_
_entity.id
_entity.type
_entity.pdbx_description
1 polymer ?
#
loop_
_entity_poly.entity_id
_entity_poly.type
_entity_poly.pdbx_seq_one_letter_code
_entity_poly.pdbx_strand_id
1 'polypeptide(L)'
;MTTVIDTSLPVPTAAWRGRPSPGAIGLAERGWAPDALVRLGIRHLLRRRLRDERTTDVEAESALLRARLAEWRTSPLAVGTADANDQHYEVPASFYQAALGPRLKYSACWYRTGGESLAEAEEAMLALTCERAGLADGQDVLELGCGWGSLSLWMAERYPRARITAVSNSHSQRGFIEARASERGLANLRVVTADLREFSAAGRFDRVVSVECFEHLRNHAELFRRIAGWLKPDGRLFVHVFVHRTAAYAFTDGGDDDWMTRHFFGGGMMPADQLLLYYQDHLALVDHWRVNGRHYGRTAEHWLANLDRRRPAAAAALAAGGLDRAAAALQLNRWRIFFMACAELWGFRGGNEWFVGHYLFRPRGTP
;
A
#
# COMPACT_ATOMS: atom_id res chain seq x y z
N MET A 1 34.00 -21.85 -5.13
CA MET A 1 32.63 -22.42 -5.01
C MET A 1 31.65 -21.36 -5.48
N THR A 2 31.17 -21.51 -6.70
CA THR A 2 30.26 -20.55 -7.34
C THR A 2 28.86 -20.84 -6.82
N THR A 3 28.37 -19.98 -5.96
CA THR A 3 26.99 -20.08 -5.46
C THR A 3 26.05 -19.75 -6.62
N VAL A 4 25.38 -20.76 -7.15
CA VAL A 4 24.29 -20.60 -8.12
C VAL A 4 23.15 -19.92 -7.37
N ILE A 5 22.90 -18.66 -7.69
CA ILE A 5 21.69 -17.95 -7.25
C ILE A 5 20.53 -18.61 -7.99
N ASP A 6 19.70 -19.34 -7.25
CA ASP A 6 18.45 -19.89 -7.76
C ASP A 6 17.51 -18.72 -8.13
N THR A 7 17.47 -18.40 -9.43
CA THR A 7 16.60 -17.39 -10.02
C THR A 7 15.29 -17.99 -10.49
N SER A 8 14.76 -19.01 -9.81
CA SER A 8 13.42 -19.51 -10.13
C SER A 8 12.40 -18.39 -9.88
N LEU A 9 11.94 -17.79 -10.98
CA LEU A 9 10.87 -16.80 -10.96
C LEU A 9 9.61 -17.43 -10.35
N PRO A 10 8.88 -16.71 -9.51
CA PRO A 10 7.62 -17.23 -8.95
C PRO A 10 6.64 -17.60 -10.06
N VAL A 11 6.03 -18.77 -9.93
CA VAL A 11 5.02 -19.24 -10.89
C VAL A 11 3.75 -18.42 -10.70
N PRO A 12 3.18 -17.83 -11.78
CA PRO A 12 1.94 -17.05 -11.67
C PRO A 12 0.83 -17.87 -11.03
N THR A 13 0.13 -17.28 -10.08
CA THR A 13 -0.97 -17.94 -9.37
C THR A 13 -2.21 -18.12 -10.25
N ALA A 14 -3.16 -18.95 -9.82
CA ALA A 14 -4.40 -19.21 -10.54
C ALA A 14 -5.21 -17.91 -10.81
N ALA A 15 -5.12 -16.89 -9.95
CA ALA A 15 -5.78 -15.61 -10.11
C ALA A 15 -5.35 -14.84 -11.37
N TRP A 16 -4.10 -15.02 -11.83
CA TRP A 16 -3.54 -14.35 -13.00
C TRP A 16 -3.86 -15.04 -14.32
N ARG A 17 -4.16 -16.36 -14.28
CA ARG A 17 -4.49 -17.19 -15.45
C ARG A 17 -5.98 -17.22 -15.77
N GLY A 18 -6.80 -16.47 -15.01
CA GLY A 18 -8.25 -16.46 -15.15
C GLY A 18 -8.73 -15.93 -16.51
N ARG A 19 -9.94 -16.39 -16.91
CA ARG A 19 -10.65 -15.85 -18.07
C ARG A 19 -11.12 -14.42 -17.79
N PRO A 20 -11.38 -13.59 -18.84
CA PRO A 20 -12.03 -12.31 -18.66
C PRO A 20 -13.36 -12.46 -17.90
N SER A 21 -13.67 -11.48 -17.08
CA SER A 21 -14.92 -11.39 -16.36
C SER A 21 -16.12 -11.36 -17.32
N PRO A 22 -17.32 -11.78 -16.92
CA PRO A 22 -18.51 -11.65 -17.74
C PRO A 22 -18.95 -10.18 -17.89
N GLY A 23 -19.78 -9.89 -18.90
CA GLY A 23 -20.43 -8.58 -19.08
C GLY A 23 -19.48 -7.44 -19.47
N ALA A 24 -19.86 -6.22 -19.10
CA ALA A 24 -19.18 -4.98 -19.51
C ALA A 24 -17.73 -4.89 -18.98
N ILE A 25 -17.48 -5.40 -17.77
CA ILE A 25 -16.11 -5.41 -17.21
C ILE A 25 -15.17 -6.30 -18.04
N GLY A 26 -15.66 -7.42 -18.57
CA GLY A 26 -14.89 -8.28 -19.45
C GLY A 26 -14.54 -7.63 -20.79
N LEU A 27 -15.34 -6.69 -21.29
CA LEU A 27 -14.99 -5.88 -22.46
C LEU A 27 -13.83 -4.92 -22.13
N ALA A 28 -13.87 -4.31 -20.93
CA ALA A 28 -12.79 -3.46 -20.45
C ALA A 28 -11.49 -4.26 -20.26
N GLU A 29 -11.55 -5.44 -19.66
CA GLU A 29 -10.39 -6.34 -19.49
C GLU A 29 -9.76 -6.77 -20.81
N ARG A 30 -10.56 -6.90 -21.89
CA ARG A 30 -10.05 -7.15 -23.23
C ARG A 30 -9.49 -5.90 -23.92
N GLY A 31 -9.64 -4.72 -23.33
CA GLY A 31 -9.23 -3.45 -23.91
C GLY A 31 -10.16 -2.94 -25.01
N TRP A 32 -11.42 -3.44 -25.06
CA TRP A 32 -12.40 -3.05 -26.09
C TRP A 32 -13.27 -1.88 -25.65
N ALA A 33 -13.33 -1.57 -24.36
CA ALA A 33 -14.05 -0.44 -23.84
C ALA A 33 -13.16 0.83 -23.81
N PRO A 34 -13.64 1.98 -24.32
CA PRO A 34 -12.93 3.25 -24.18
C PRO A 34 -12.74 3.61 -22.69
N ASP A 35 -11.58 4.19 -22.35
CA ASP A 35 -11.25 4.59 -20.98
C ASP A 35 -12.31 5.51 -20.34
N ALA A 36 -12.92 6.41 -21.12
CA ALA A 36 -13.99 7.28 -20.65
C ALA A 36 -15.22 6.50 -20.13
N LEU A 37 -15.58 5.40 -20.78
CA LEU A 37 -16.69 4.54 -20.33
C LEU A 37 -16.30 3.72 -19.11
N VAL A 38 -15.07 3.20 -19.06
CA VAL A 38 -14.52 2.50 -17.88
C VAL A 38 -14.56 3.42 -16.67
N ARG A 39 -14.08 4.65 -16.80
CA ARG A 39 -14.08 5.66 -15.72
C ARG A 39 -15.50 6.05 -15.29
N LEU A 40 -16.45 6.15 -16.23
CA LEU A 40 -17.85 6.39 -15.91
C LEU A 40 -18.44 5.26 -15.06
N GLY A 41 -18.16 4.00 -15.41
CA GLY A 41 -18.53 2.81 -14.64
C GLY A 41 -17.91 2.84 -13.24
N ILE A 42 -16.62 3.13 -13.14
CA ILE A 42 -15.93 3.25 -11.84
C ILE A 42 -16.61 4.31 -10.96
N ARG A 43 -16.87 5.51 -11.49
CA ARG A 43 -17.58 6.58 -10.74
C ARG A 43 -18.98 6.16 -10.31
N HIS A 44 -19.68 5.35 -11.11
CA HIS A 44 -20.97 4.79 -10.72
C HIS A 44 -20.84 3.85 -9.52
N LEU A 45 -19.87 2.94 -9.54
CA LEU A 45 -19.59 2.01 -8.43
C LEU A 45 -19.16 2.76 -7.16
N LEU A 46 -18.34 3.81 -7.27
CA LEU A 46 -17.96 4.65 -6.11
C LEU A 46 -19.20 5.34 -5.48
N ARG A 47 -20.12 5.86 -6.29
CA ARG A 47 -21.38 6.45 -5.76
C ARG A 47 -22.25 5.40 -5.10
N ARG A 48 -22.28 4.17 -5.64
CA ARG A 48 -22.99 3.03 -5.04
C ARG A 48 -22.37 2.68 -3.70
N ARG A 49 -21.05 2.49 -3.63
CA ARG A 49 -20.33 2.22 -2.37
C ARG A 49 -20.65 3.27 -1.29
N LEU A 50 -20.63 4.55 -1.64
CA LEU A 50 -20.97 5.59 -0.69
C LEU A 50 -22.43 5.54 -0.21
N ARG A 51 -23.38 5.08 -1.04
CA ARG A 51 -24.76 4.88 -0.60
C ARG A 51 -24.87 3.67 0.35
N ASP A 52 -24.17 2.59 0.03
CA ASP A 52 -24.22 1.34 0.80
C ASP A 52 -23.56 1.50 2.19
N GLU A 53 -22.49 2.30 2.28
CA GLU A 53 -21.82 2.62 3.56
C GLU A 53 -22.46 3.77 4.34
N ARG A 54 -23.41 4.48 3.74
CA ARG A 54 -24.04 5.64 4.38
C ARG A 54 -25.10 5.19 5.39
N THR A 55 -25.00 5.70 6.60
CA THR A 55 -26.04 5.60 7.62
C THR A 55 -26.97 6.79 7.55
N THR A 56 -28.18 6.65 8.10
CA THR A 56 -29.24 7.69 8.02
C THR A 56 -29.04 8.80 9.04
N ASP A 57 -28.31 8.50 10.13
CA ASP A 57 -28.06 9.45 11.22
C ASP A 57 -26.66 9.21 11.86
N VAL A 58 -26.25 10.16 12.70
CA VAL A 58 -24.91 10.15 13.34
C VAL A 58 -24.78 9.07 14.43
N GLU A 59 -25.88 8.68 15.06
CA GLU A 59 -25.89 7.65 16.09
C GLU A 59 -25.71 6.28 15.44
N ALA A 60 -26.38 6.00 14.34
CA ALA A 60 -26.20 4.79 13.55
C ALA A 60 -24.80 4.69 12.97
N GLU A 61 -24.19 5.80 12.49
CA GLU A 61 -22.80 5.83 12.03
C GLU A 61 -21.83 5.47 13.17
N SER A 62 -22.02 6.07 14.32
CA SER A 62 -21.22 5.79 15.52
C SER A 62 -21.38 4.34 16.00
N ALA A 63 -22.60 3.81 16.00
CA ALA A 63 -22.87 2.42 16.38
C ALA A 63 -22.21 1.43 15.44
N LEU A 64 -22.30 1.65 14.13
CA LEU A 64 -21.66 0.81 13.10
C LEU A 64 -20.12 0.78 13.27
N LEU A 65 -19.50 1.94 13.46
CA LEU A 65 -18.06 2.02 13.70
C LEU A 65 -17.66 1.26 14.97
N ARG A 66 -18.41 1.43 16.07
CA ARG A 66 -18.15 0.73 17.34
C ARG A 66 -18.29 -0.79 17.18
N ALA A 67 -19.28 -1.26 16.44
CA ALA A 67 -19.45 -2.69 16.17
C ALA A 67 -18.25 -3.25 15.40
N ARG A 68 -17.79 -2.55 14.35
CA ARG A 68 -16.59 -2.93 13.58
C ARG A 68 -15.31 -2.91 14.44
N LEU A 69 -15.14 -1.90 15.29
CA LEU A 69 -14.01 -1.84 16.22
C LEU A 69 -14.00 -3.03 17.21
N ALA A 70 -15.16 -3.41 17.74
CA ALA A 70 -15.29 -4.57 18.63
C ALA A 70 -14.94 -5.87 17.92
N GLU A 71 -15.46 -6.08 16.70
CA GLU A 71 -15.13 -7.23 15.84
C GLU A 71 -13.63 -7.30 15.56
N TRP A 72 -13.04 -6.20 15.11
CA TRP A 72 -11.64 -6.18 14.67
C TRP A 72 -10.63 -6.31 15.81
N ARG A 73 -10.99 -5.90 17.02
CA ARG A 73 -10.16 -6.12 18.22
C ARG A 73 -10.02 -7.61 18.57
N THR A 74 -10.95 -8.45 18.16
CA THR A 74 -10.93 -9.90 18.43
C THR A 74 -10.53 -10.73 17.20
N SER A 75 -10.36 -10.10 16.04
CA SER A 75 -9.94 -10.78 14.82
C SER A 75 -8.45 -11.15 14.83
N PRO A 76 -8.00 -12.09 13.97
CA PRO A 76 -6.58 -12.24 13.68
C PRO A 76 -5.96 -10.93 13.22
N LEU A 77 -4.63 -10.77 13.38
CA LEU A 77 -3.90 -9.57 13.00
C LEU A 77 -4.09 -9.23 11.51
N ALA A 78 -4.10 -10.22 10.64
CA ALA A 78 -4.39 -10.09 9.22
C ALA A 78 -5.25 -11.26 8.72
N VAL A 79 -6.03 -11.00 7.67
CA VAL A 79 -6.92 -11.97 7.03
C VAL A 79 -6.58 -12.01 5.53
N GLY A 80 -6.50 -13.21 4.93
CA GLY A 80 -6.28 -13.36 3.48
C GLY A 80 -4.90 -12.94 2.98
N THR A 81 -3.86 -13.02 3.82
CA THR A 81 -2.48 -12.58 3.47
C THR A 81 -1.88 -13.38 2.32
N ALA A 82 -2.27 -14.64 2.11
CA ALA A 82 -1.82 -15.44 0.97
C ALA A 82 -2.33 -14.83 -0.35
N ASP A 83 -3.61 -14.48 -0.42
CA ASP A 83 -4.22 -13.90 -1.60
C ASP A 83 -3.63 -12.52 -1.94
N ALA A 84 -3.39 -11.70 -0.92
CA ALA A 84 -2.76 -10.38 -1.11
C ALA A 84 -1.31 -10.50 -1.63
N ASN A 85 -0.55 -11.49 -1.15
CA ASN A 85 0.80 -11.78 -1.65
C ASN A 85 0.76 -12.15 -3.12
N ASP A 86 -0.11 -13.06 -3.50
CA ASP A 86 -0.27 -13.54 -4.85
C ASP A 86 -0.72 -12.44 -5.82
N GLN A 87 -1.56 -11.52 -5.35
CA GLN A 87 -2.13 -10.44 -6.17
C GLN A 87 -1.16 -9.29 -6.43
N HIS A 88 -0.32 -8.93 -5.45
CA HIS A 88 0.54 -7.73 -5.53
C HIS A 88 2.04 -8.02 -5.54
N TYR A 89 2.50 -9.09 -4.87
CA TYR A 89 3.94 -9.27 -4.62
C TYR A 89 4.60 -10.29 -5.54
N GLU A 90 3.82 -11.10 -6.23
CA GLU A 90 4.31 -12.03 -7.25
C GLU A 90 4.45 -11.39 -8.65
N VAL A 91 4.19 -10.07 -8.77
CA VAL A 91 4.43 -9.31 -10.00
C VAL A 91 5.91 -9.02 -10.13
N PRO A 92 6.56 -9.31 -11.26
CA PRO A 92 7.98 -9.03 -11.45
C PRO A 92 8.33 -7.56 -11.19
N ALA A 93 9.47 -7.29 -10.52
CA ALA A 93 9.96 -5.94 -10.27
C ALA A 93 10.05 -5.09 -11.56
N SER A 94 10.39 -5.72 -12.70
CA SER A 94 10.46 -5.06 -14.01
C SER A 94 9.12 -4.49 -14.47
N PHE A 95 7.99 -5.06 -14.06
CA PHE A 95 6.68 -4.48 -14.31
C PHE A 95 6.51 -3.16 -13.55
N TYR A 96 6.85 -3.14 -12.27
CA TYR A 96 6.79 -1.92 -11.46
C TYR A 96 7.77 -0.85 -11.94
N GLN A 97 8.94 -1.24 -12.44
CA GLN A 97 9.88 -0.33 -13.11
C GLN A 97 9.31 0.30 -14.39
N ALA A 98 8.41 -0.41 -15.08
CA ALA A 98 7.71 0.14 -16.25
C ALA A 98 6.58 1.10 -15.86
N ALA A 99 5.88 0.85 -14.76
CA ALA A 99 4.69 1.60 -14.35
C ALA A 99 4.98 2.75 -13.38
N LEU A 100 5.82 2.52 -12.37
CA LEU A 100 6.09 3.48 -11.30
C LEU A 100 7.16 4.51 -11.69
N GLY A 101 7.46 5.42 -10.78
CA GLY A 101 8.56 6.38 -10.90
C GLY A 101 9.91 5.77 -10.46
N PRO A 102 10.98 6.56 -10.49
CA PRO A 102 12.35 6.07 -10.26
C PRO A 102 12.61 5.55 -8.83
N ARG A 103 11.81 5.98 -7.86
CA ARG A 103 11.89 5.48 -6.47
C ARG A 103 11.03 4.24 -6.23
N LEU A 104 10.29 3.76 -7.23
CA LEU A 104 9.37 2.63 -7.15
C LEU A 104 8.38 2.76 -5.97
N LYS A 105 7.90 3.99 -5.74
CA LYS A 105 6.94 4.29 -4.69
C LYS A 105 5.55 3.83 -5.11
N TYR A 106 5.15 2.64 -4.65
CA TYR A 106 3.83 2.06 -4.91
C TYR A 106 2.83 2.47 -3.80
N SER A 107 2.73 3.80 -3.61
CA SER A 107 1.85 4.48 -2.64
C SER A 107 1.70 5.96 -3.02
N ALA A 108 0.81 6.70 -2.34
CA ALA A 108 0.56 8.10 -2.67
C ALA A 108 1.83 8.95 -2.68
N CYS A 109 2.00 9.78 -3.71
CA CYS A 109 3.04 10.81 -3.82
C CYS A 109 2.49 12.18 -3.39
N TRP A 110 3.33 13.21 -3.30
CA TRP A 110 2.92 14.54 -2.88
C TRP A 110 3.30 15.62 -3.89
N TYR A 111 2.29 16.25 -4.50
CA TYR A 111 2.42 17.31 -5.50
C TYR A 111 2.16 18.67 -4.84
N ARG A 112 3.21 19.38 -4.44
CA ARG A 112 3.12 20.62 -3.67
C ARG A 112 2.37 21.73 -4.41
N THR A 113 2.71 21.92 -5.67
CA THR A 113 2.17 22.97 -6.54
C THR A 113 1.17 22.43 -7.55
N GLY A 114 1.20 21.13 -7.78
CA GLY A 114 0.43 20.44 -8.81
C GLY A 114 1.12 20.42 -10.18
N GLY A 115 2.35 20.94 -10.31
CA GLY A 115 3.14 20.92 -11.55
C GLY A 115 4.22 19.85 -11.61
N GLU A 116 4.47 19.19 -10.49
CA GLU A 116 5.59 18.25 -10.33
C GLU A 116 5.45 17.01 -11.23
N SER A 117 6.60 16.51 -11.69
CA SER A 117 6.73 15.18 -12.24
C SER A 117 6.49 14.10 -11.16
N LEU A 118 6.27 12.85 -11.58
CA LEU A 118 6.15 11.74 -10.65
C LEU A 118 7.41 11.58 -9.79
N ALA A 119 8.60 11.75 -10.36
CA ALA A 119 9.87 11.64 -9.64
C ALA A 119 9.98 12.69 -8.51
N GLU A 120 9.66 13.94 -8.80
CA GLU A 120 9.64 15.01 -7.79
C GLU A 120 8.60 14.79 -6.72
N ALA A 121 7.44 14.26 -7.10
CA ALA A 121 6.37 13.95 -6.15
C ALA A 121 6.68 12.74 -5.25
N GLU A 122 7.40 11.72 -5.76
CA GLU A 122 7.95 10.62 -4.97
C GLU A 122 8.93 11.17 -3.91
N GLU A 123 9.93 11.93 -4.33
CA GLU A 123 10.92 12.56 -3.44
C GLU A 123 10.25 13.43 -2.37
N ALA A 124 9.27 14.24 -2.77
CA ALA A 124 8.56 15.13 -1.86
C ALA A 124 7.78 14.34 -0.78
N MET A 125 7.12 13.22 -1.14
CA MET A 125 6.40 12.41 -0.15
C MET A 125 7.35 11.63 0.75
N LEU A 126 8.46 11.11 0.25
CA LEU A 126 9.48 10.42 1.05
C LEU A 126 10.08 11.39 2.08
N ALA A 127 10.43 12.60 1.65
CA ALA A 127 10.91 13.64 2.55
C ALA A 127 9.88 14.03 3.61
N LEU A 128 8.62 14.26 3.22
CA LEU A 128 7.52 14.57 4.13
C LEU A 128 7.25 13.46 5.15
N THR A 129 7.35 12.20 4.71
CA THR A 129 7.22 11.02 5.59
C THR A 129 8.30 11.06 6.69
N CYS A 130 9.56 11.25 6.31
CA CYS A 130 10.67 11.32 7.27
C CYS A 130 10.59 12.54 8.19
N GLU A 131 10.20 13.70 7.67
CA GLU A 131 9.96 14.91 8.44
C GLU A 131 8.89 14.70 9.52
N ARG A 132 7.70 14.20 9.13
CA ARG A 132 6.60 13.96 10.05
C ARG A 132 6.88 12.83 11.06
N ALA A 133 7.66 11.83 10.67
CA ALA A 133 8.15 10.79 11.56
C ALA A 133 9.22 11.29 12.53
N GLY A 134 9.79 12.48 12.30
CA GLY A 134 10.90 13.02 13.07
C GLY A 134 12.16 12.15 12.96
N LEU A 135 12.45 11.64 11.74
CA LEU A 135 13.67 10.89 11.50
C LEU A 135 14.92 11.78 11.59
N ALA A 136 15.95 11.24 12.20
CA ALA A 136 17.26 11.87 12.29
C ALA A 136 18.36 10.83 12.04
N ASP A 137 19.52 11.30 11.58
CA ASP A 137 20.65 10.43 11.34
C ASP A 137 21.18 9.80 12.64
N GLY A 138 21.60 8.54 12.59
CA GLY A 138 22.06 7.77 13.74
C GLY A 138 20.96 7.02 14.52
N GLN A 139 19.69 7.15 14.14
CA GLN A 139 18.58 6.44 14.78
C GLN A 139 18.48 4.98 14.36
N ASP A 140 17.90 4.15 15.23
CA ASP A 140 17.38 2.82 14.90
C ASP A 140 15.98 2.95 14.33
N VAL A 141 15.79 2.54 13.08
CA VAL A 141 14.52 2.66 12.36
C VAL A 141 14.01 1.28 11.95
N LEU A 142 12.72 1.03 12.23
CA LEU A 142 12.00 -0.16 11.75
C LEU A 142 10.94 0.28 10.74
N GLU A 143 10.99 -0.25 9.53
CA GLU A 143 9.95 -0.06 8.52
C GLU A 143 9.10 -1.33 8.41
N LEU A 144 7.78 -1.18 8.59
CA LEU A 144 6.81 -2.27 8.47
C LEU A 144 6.12 -2.20 7.11
N GLY A 145 6.32 -3.23 6.27
CA GLY A 145 5.77 -3.27 4.92
C GLY A 145 6.58 -2.43 3.93
N CYS A 146 7.85 -2.78 3.69
CA CYS A 146 8.74 -1.95 2.88
C CYS A 146 8.50 -2.01 1.36
N GLY A 147 7.64 -2.91 0.86
CA GLY A 147 7.37 -3.07 -0.56
C GLY A 147 8.65 -3.22 -1.39
N TRP A 148 8.82 -2.44 -2.44
CA TRP A 148 10.02 -2.43 -3.29
C TRP A 148 11.16 -1.58 -2.75
N GLY A 149 11.11 -1.21 -1.46
CA GLY A 149 12.19 -0.49 -0.78
C GLY A 149 12.24 1.01 -1.07
N SER A 150 11.17 1.61 -1.54
CA SER A 150 11.13 3.03 -1.87
C SER A 150 11.59 3.91 -0.71
N LEU A 151 10.98 3.73 0.47
CA LEU A 151 11.33 4.48 1.67
C LEU A 151 12.62 3.95 2.30
N SER A 152 12.81 2.61 2.37
CA SER A 152 14.02 1.99 2.96
C SER A 152 15.31 2.49 2.31
N LEU A 153 15.38 2.43 0.97
CA LEU A 153 16.57 2.88 0.22
C LEU A 153 16.77 4.39 0.33
N TRP A 154 15.69 5.17 0.30
CA TRP A 154 15.75 6.62 0.45
C TRP A 154 16.26 7.02 1.85
N MET A 155 15.76 6.37 2.90
CA MET A 155 16.25 6.60 4.27
C MET A 155 17.73 6.23 4.40
N ALA A 156 18.14 5.09 3.83
CA ALA A 156 19.53 4.63 3.89
C ALA A 156 20.50 5.60 3.20
N GLU A 157 20.10 6.21 2.08
CA GLU A 157 20.87 7.26 1.38
C GLU A 157 20.93 8.55 2.20
N ARG A 158 19.81 8.96 2.79
CA ARG A 158 19.67 10.28 3.44
C ARG A 158 20.21 10.30 4.86
N TYR A 159 20.19 9.18 5.54
CA TYR A 159 20.62 9.01 6.93
C TYR A 159 21.70 7.92 7.05
N PRO A 160 22.95 8.18 6.63
CA PRO A 160 23.98 7.14 6.47
C PRO A 160 24.43 6.51 7.77
N ARG A 161 24.21 7.15 8.93
CA ARG A 161 24.50 6.59 10.26
C ARG A 161 23.32 5.92 10.92
N ALA A 162 22.10 6.04 10.36
CA ALA A 162 20.93 5.33 10.85
C ALA A 162 21.07 3.83 10.60
N ARG A 163 20.49 3.01 11.47
CA ARG A 163 20.38 1.55 11.30
C ARG A 163 18.96 1.21 10.95
N ILE A 164 18.74 0.85 9.69
CA ILE A 164 17.39 0.64 9.14
C ILE A 164 17.14 -0.87 9.04
N THR A 165 16.06 -1.31 9.66
CA THR A 165 15.50 -2.66 9.49
C THR A 165 14.18 -2.53 8.74
N ALA A 166 14.10 -3.11 7.55
CA ALA A 166 12.92 -3.12 6.71
C ALA A 166 12.29 -4.52 6.67
N VAL A 167 10.98 -4.60 6.86
CA VAL A 167 10.25 -5.87 6.89
C VAL A 167 9.35 -5.99 5.67
N SER A 168 9.47 -7.10 4.95
CA SER A 168 8.59 -7.52 3.86
C SER A 168 8.24 -9.00 4.03
N ASN A 169 7.07 -9.42 3.56
CA ASN A 169 6.69 -10.83 3.48
C ASN A 169 7.13 -11.51 2.17
N SER A 170 7.78 -10.77 1.25
CA SER A 170 8.20 -11.25 -0.07
C SER A 170 9.72 -11.41 -0.18
N HIS A 171 10.15 -12.61 -0.55
CA HIS A 171 11.55 -12.89 -0.85
C HIS A 171 12.06 -12.15 -2.08
N SER A 172 11.21 -11.98 -3.10
CA SER A 172 11.56 -11.25 -4.32
C SER A 172 11.81 -9.76 -4.05
N GLN A 173 10.98 -9.14 -3.21
CA GLN A 173 11.19 -7.76 -2.76
C GLN A 173 12.50 -7.62 -1.97
N ARG A 174 12.77 -8.53 -1.04
CA ARG A 174 14.04 -8.54 -0.30
C ARG A 174 15.23 -8.60 -1.23
N GLY A 175 15.29 -9.57 -2.14
CA GLY A 175 16.41 -9.73 -3.09
C GLY A 175 16.59 -8.48 -3.95
N PHE A 176 15.49 -7.86 -4.40
CA PHE A 176 15.53 -6.61 -5.16
C PHE A 176 16.13 -5.45 -4.35
N ILE A 177 15.68 -5.27 -3.11
CA ILE A 177 16.16 -4.18 -2.24
C ILE A 177 17.64 -4.37 -1.90
N GLU A 178 18.05 -5.59 -1.54
CA GLU A 178 19.45 -5.92 -1.21
C GLU A 178 20.38 -5.67 -2.41
N ALA A 179 19.96 -6.04 -3.62
CA ALA A 179 20.71 -5.75 -4.85
C ALA A 179 20.86 -4.22 -5.07
N ARG A 180 19.77 -3.47 -4.93
CA ARG A 180 19.80 -2.00 -5.07
C ARG A 180 20.62 -1.31 -3.98
N ALA A 181 20.58 -1.80 -2.75
CA ALA A 181 21.40 -1.30 -1.66
C ALA A 181 22.89 -1.53 -1.95
N SER A 182 23.25 -2.73 -2.43
CA SER A 182 24.61 -3.08 -2.83
C SER A 182 25.13 -2.21 -3.97
N GLU A 183 24.32 -2.02 -5.04
CA GLU A 183 24.65 -1.15 -6.18
C GLU A 183 24.94 0.30 -5.77
N ARG A 184 24.30 0.78 -4.70
CA ARG A 184 24.44 2.14 -4.19
C ARG A 184 25.42 2.26 -3.01
N GLY A 185 26.07 1.16 -2.58
CA GLY A 185 26.98 1.14 -1.44
C GLY A 185 26.32 1.41 -0.08
N LEU A 186 25.04 1.07 0.08
CA LEU A 186 24.27 1.29 1.32
C LEU A 186 24.49 0.11 2.26
N ALA A 187 25.26 0.29 3.32
CA ALA A 187 25.59 -0.75 4.30
C ALA A 187 24.71 -0.70 5.56
N ASN A 188 23.85 0.33 5.68
CA ASN A 188 23.06 0.64 6.87
C ASN A 188 21.61 0.15 6.77
N LEU A 189 21.27 -0.67 5.78
CA LEU A 189 19.95 -1.24 5.54
C LEU A 189 19.99 -2.77 5.65
N ARG A 190 19.14 -3.32 6.50
CA ARG A 190 18.88 -4.75 6.63
C ARG A 190 17.45 -5.05 6.25
N VAL A 191 17.23 -6.00 5.34
CA VAL A 191 15.88 -6.45 4.96
C VAL A 191 15.58 -7.79 5.63
N VAL A 192 14.41 -7.91 6.25
CA VAL A 192 13.91 -9.10 6.92
C VAL A 192 12.69 -9.60 6.19
N THR A 193 12.70 -10.85 5.72
CA THR A 193 11.48 -11.48 5.19
C THR A 193 10.72 -12.11 6.34
N ALA A 194 9.55 -11.58 6.66
CA ALA A 194 8.68 -12.08 7.71
C ALA A 194 7.22 -11.67 7.50
N ASP A 195 6.31 -12.54 7.88
CA ASP A 195 4.90 -12.18 8.02
C ASP A 195 4.69 -11.36 9.30
N LEU A 196 4.04 -10.21 9.20
CA LEU A 196 3.77 -9.35 10.35
C LEU A 196 2.91 -10.03 11.42
N ARG A 197 2.17 -11.08 11.08
CA ARG A 197 1.44 -11.91 12.06
C ARG A 197 2.37 -12.57 13.06
N GLU A 198 3.56 -12.97 12.62
CA GLU A 198 4.55 -13.72 13.39
C GLU A 198 5.78 -12.88 13.73
N PHE A 199 5.97 -11.76 13.06
CA PHE A 199 7.15 -10.92 13.24
C PHE A 199 7.26 -10.40 14.67
N SER A 200 8.43 -10.54 15.24
CA SER A 200 8.83 -9.90 16.50
C SER A 200 10.21 -9.25 16.32
N ALA A 201 10.30 -7.99 16.68
CA ALA A 201 11.54 -7.26 16.57
C ALA A 201 12.56 -7.68 17.64
N ALA A 202 13.81 -7.91 17.24
CA ALA A 202 14.88 -8.34 18.15
C ALA A 202 15.46 -7.19 19.02
N GLY A 203 14.99 -5.94 18.82
CA GLY A 203 15.49 -4.77 19.54
C GLY A 203 14.44 -3.68 19.68
N ARG A 204 14.87 -2.52 20.16
CA ARG A 204 14.02 -1.33 20.29
C ARG A 204 14.48 -0.23 19.34
N PHE A 205 13.52 0.52 18.82
CA PHE A 205 13.70 1.49 17.75
C PHE A 205 13.34 2.90 18.20
N ASP A 206 14.07 3.88 17.66
CA ASP A 206 13.74 5.29 17.81
C ASP A 206 12.52 5.64 16.97
N ARG A 207 12.40 5.00 15.79
CA ARG A 207 11.28 5.19 14.88
C ARG A 207 10.77 3.86 14.35
N VAL A 208 9.46 3.70 14.35
CA VAL A 208 8.75 2.71 13.57
C VAL A 208 7.97 3.46 12.51
N VAL A 209 8.14 3.12 11.24
CA VAL A 209 7.46 3.76 10.12
C VAL A 209 6.71 2.72 9.29
N SER A 210 5.55 3.10 8.77
CA SER A 210 4.76 2.24 7.91
C SER A 210 4.04 3.08 6.85
N VAL A 211 4.11 2.64 5.60
CA VAL A 211 3.50 3.31 4.46
C VAL A 211 2.65 2.30 3.69
N GLU A 212 1.33 2.51 3.68
CA GLU A 212 0.35 1.67 2.98
C GLU A 212 0.55 0.17 3.24
N CYS A 213 0.49 -0.19 4.53
CA CYS A 213 0.56 -1.55 5.04
C CYS A 213 -0.53 -1.84 6.08
N PHE A 214 -0.97 -0.83 6.82
CA PHE A 214 -1.94 -0.99 7.91
C PHE A 214 -3.32 -1.39 7.42
N GLU A 215 -3.70 -1.04 6.21
CA GLU A 215 -4.94 -1.45 5.55
C GLU A 215 -5.02 -2.96 5.25
N HIS A 216 -3.90 -3.65 5.25
CA HIS A 216 -3.84 -5.11 5.12
C HIS A 216 -3.95 -5.83 6.46
N LEU A 217 -3.91 -5.08 7.57
CA LEU A 217 -4.03 -5.59 8.92
C LEU A 217 -5.40 -5.23 9.49
N ARG A 218 -5.96 -6.10 10.33
CA ARG A 218 -7.31 -5.94 10.86
C ARG A 218 -7.30 -5.62 12.37
N ASN A 219 -6.52 -6.34 13.14
CA ASN A 219 -6.42 -6.11 14.59
C ASN A 219 -5.35 -5.07 14.92
N HIS A 220 -5.70 -3.79 14.72
CA HIS A 220 -4.79 -2.69 15.04
C HIS A 220 -4.50 -2.54 16.53
N ALA A 221 -5.38 -3.01 17.42
CA ALA A 221 -5.12 -3.01 18.86
C ALA A 221 -3.90 -3.88 19.20
N GLU A 222 -3.87 -5.11 18.69
CA GLU A 222 -2.75 -6.03 18.87
C GLU A 222 -1.48 -5.52 18.16
N LEU A 223 -1.60 -4.95 16.96
CA LEU A 223 -0.47 -4.34 16.27
C LEU A 223 0.15 -3.20 17.10
N PHE A 224 -0.65 -2.31 17.63
CA PHE A 224 -0.18 -1.18 18.46
C PHE A 224 0.47 -1.65 19.74
N ARG A 225 -0.06 -2.69 20.36
CA ARG A 225 0.55 -3.34 21.53
C ARG A 225 1.95 -3.86 21.23
N ARG A 226 2.12 -4.58 20.08
CA ARG A 226 3.44 -5.07 19.63
C ARG A 226 4.39 -3.94 19.35
N ILE A 227 3.97 -2.94 18.57
CA ILE A 227 4.80 -1.78 18.21
C ILE A 227 5.25 -0.99 19.44
N ALA A 228 4.37 -0.82 20.43
CA ALA A 228 4.75 -0.17 21.69
C ALA A 228 5.90 -0.91 22.40
N GLY A 229 5.92 -2.25 22.33
CA GLY A 229 7.03 -3.07 22.84
C GLY A 229 8.33 -2.94 22.06
N TRP A 230 8.25 -2.57 20.78
CA TRP A 230 9.43 -2.37 19.91
C TRP A 230 9.97 -0.94 19.92
N LEU A 231 9.24 0.02 20.49
CA LEU A 231 9.70 1.40 20.59
C LEU A 231 10.56 1.62 21.84
N LYS A 232 11.58 2.47 21.73
CA LYS A 232 12.27 3.06 22.86
C LYS A 232 11.30 4.01 23.62
N PRO A 233 11.58 4.40 24.88
CA PRO A 233 10.70 5.29 25.63
C PRO A 233 10.32 6.58 24.90
N ASP A 234 11.27 7.21 24.21
CA ASP A 234 11.08 8.42 23.40
C ASP A 234 10.80 8.12 21.92
N GLY A 235 10.58 6.86 21.59
CA GLY A 235 10.34 6.41 20.23
C GLY A 235 9.03 6.94 19.66
N ARG A 236 8.87 6.87 18.34
CA ARG A 236 7.66 7.28 17.62
C ARG A 236 7.26 6.23 16.60
N LEU A 237 5.94 6.02 16.47
CA LEU A 237 5.34 5.33 15.35
C LEU A 237 4.77 6.36 14.38
N PHE A 238 5.18 6.32 13.12
CA PHE A 238 4.54 7.07 12.05
C PHE A 238 3.81 6.10 11.11
N VAL A 239 2.56 6.44 10.77
CA VAL A 239 1.72 5.68 9.86
C VAL A 239 1.23 6.58 8.74
N HIS A 240 1.48 6.17 7.50
CA HIS A 240 0.86 6.69 6.29
C HIS A 240 -0.08 5.61 5.76
N VAL A 241 -1.37 5.87 5.76
CA VAL A 241 -2.39 4.92 5.30
C VAL A 241 -3.49 5.67 4.55
N PHE A 242 -4.02 5.06 3.51
CA PHE A 242 -5.20 5.62 2.87
C PHE A 242 -6.45 5.39 3.74
N VAL A 243 -7.41 6.31 3.64
CA VAL A 243 -8.60 6.31 4.47
C VAL A 243 -9.83 6.83 3.71
N HIS A 244 -11.01 6.42 4.16
CA HIS A 244 -12.24 7.12 3.86
C HIS A 244 -12.55 8.12 4.98
N ARG A 245 -13.21 9.19 4.64
CA ARG A 245 -13.51 10.32 5.53
C ARG A 245 -14.19 9.91 6.84
N THR A 246 -15.16 8.99 6.79
CA THR A 246 -15.96 8.58 7.97
C THR A 246 -16.18 7.08 8.05
N ALA A 247 -16.32 6.37 6.93
CA ALA A 247 -16.65 4.95 6.89
C ALA A 247 -15.40 4.07 6.98
N ALA A 248 -15.48 3.01 7.77
CA ALA A 248 -14.50 1.92 7.76
C ALA A 248 -15.19 0.64 7.27
N TYR A 249 -14.63 -0.06 6.30
CA TYR A 249 -15.22 -1.29 5.76
C TYR A 249 -14.15 -2.26 5.27
N ALA A 250 -14.43 -3.57 5.40
CA ALA A 250 -13.57 -4.61 4.89
C ALA A 250 -13.75 -4.76 3.38
N PHE A 251 -12.68 -5.15 2.68
CA PHE A 251 -12.76 -5.59 1.30
C PHE A 251 -13.10 -7.07 1.29
N THR A 252 -14.37 -7.37 1.06
CA THR A 252 -14.91 -8.72 0.96
C THR A 252 -15.39 -8.98 -0.46
N ASP A 253 -15.15 -10.17 -0.99
CA ASP A 253 -15.71 -10.56 -2.28
C ASP A 253 -17.18 -10.93 -2.08
N GLY A 254 -18.07 -9.98 -2.33
CA GLY A 254 -19.54 -10.10 -2.18
C GLY A 254 -20.27 -10.31 -3.49
N GLY A 255 -19.57 -10.39 -4.63
CA GLY A 255 -20.22 -10.58 -5.93
C GLY A 255 -19.51 -9.92 -7.11
N ASP A 256 -20.22 -9.79 -8.24
CA ASP A 256 -19.66 -9.31 -9.52
C ASP A 256 -19.11 -7.86 -9.46
N ASP A 257 -19.59 -7.05 -8.51
CA ASP A 257 -19.17 -5.66 -8.32
C ASP A 257 -17.83 -5.52 -7.56
N ASP A 258 -17.34 -6.59 -6.94
CA ASP A 258 -16.11 -6.59 -6.15
C ASP A 258 -14.85 -6.98 -6.94
N TRP A 259 -14.83 -6.58 -8.22
CA TRP A 259 -13.73 -6.83 -9.14
C TRP A 259 -12.36 -6.41 -8.57
N MET A 260 -12.32 -5.26 -7.88
CA MET A 260 -11.11 -4.73 -7.24
C MET A 260 -10.60 -5.69 -6.14
N THR A 261 -11.49 -6.18 -5.29
CA THR A 261 -11.17 -7.14 -4.22
C THR A 261 -10.63 -8.43 -4.80
N ARG A 262 -11.29 -8.97 -5.84
CA ARG A 262 -10.87 -10.23 -6.48
C ARG A 262 -9.50 -10.18 -7.13
N HIS A 263 -9.13 -9.06 -7.74
CA HIS A 263 -7.92 -8.98 -8.56
C HIS A 263 -6.76 -8.24 -7.87
N PHE A 264 -7.04 -7.40 -6.85
CA PHE A 264 -6.03 -6.50 -6.30
C PHE A 264 -6.05 -6.32 -4.77
N PHE A 265 -7.18 -6.51 -4.08
CA PHE A 265 -7.28 -6.11 -2.66
C PHE A 265 -8.00 -7.12 -1.76
N GLY A 266 -7.73 -8.43 -1.95
CA GLY A 266 -8.29 -9.47 -1.10
C GLY A 266 -7.85 -9.33 0.36
N GLY A 267 -8.81 -9.40 1.30
CA GLY A 267 -8.55 -9.45 2.75
C GLY A 267 -8.20 -8.12 3.43
N GLY A 268 -7.99 -7.04 2.70
CA GLY A 268 -7.73 -5.71 3.24
C GLY A 268 -8.98 -4.98 3.74
N MET A 269 -8.81 -3.70 4.07
CA MET A 269 -9.89 -2.81 4.49
C MET A 269 -9.68 -1.38 4.00
N MET A 270 -10.76 -0.61 3.94
CA MET A 270 -10.73 0.84 3.92
C MET A 270 -10.90 1.34 5.35
N PRO A 271 -9.88 1.91 6.00
CA PRO A 271 -10.03 2.50 7.31
C PRO A 271 -10.82 3.81 7.25
N ALA A 272 -11.58 4.14 8.28
CA ALA A 272 -12.01 5.51 8.49
C ALA A 272 -10.83 6.37 8.97
N ASP A 273 -10.84 7.66 8.63
CA ASP A 273 -9.82 8.64 9.07
C ASP A 273 -9.59 8.63 10.60
N GLN A 274 -10.63 8.38 11.36
CA GLN A 274 -10.56 8.31 12.83
C GLN A 274 -10.24 6.92 13.38
N LEU A 275 -10.14 5.88 12.56
CA LEU A 275 -10.03 4.49 13.03
C LEU A 275 -8.87 4.27 13.99
N LEU A 276 -7.67 4.74 13.63
CA LEU A 276 -6.48 4.52 14.44
C LEU A 276 -6.51 5.29 15.77
N LEU A 277 -7.35 6.33 15.87
CA LEU A 277 -7.51 7.12 17.11
C LEU A 277 -8.22 6.36 18.23
N TYR A 278 -8.88 5.25 17.92
CA TYR A 278 -9.55 4.39 18.91
C TYR A 278 -8.63 3.35 19.56
N TYR A 279 -7.36 3.26 19.12
CA TYR A 279 -6.40 2.27 19.63
C TYR A 279 -5.28 2.91 20.46
N GLN A 280 -5.64 3.71 21.47
CA GLN A 280 -4.68 4.43 22.28
C GLN A 280 -4.37 3.75 23.65
N ASP A 281 -4.54 2.44 23.74
CA ASP A 281 -4.25 1.71 24.99
C ASP A 281 -2.74 1.66 25.30
N HIS A 282 -1.90 1.50 24.27
CA HIS A 282 -0.44 1.36 24.37
C HIS A 282 0.34 2.52 23.75
N LEU A 283 -0.24 3.19 22.78
CA LEU A 283 0.35 4.32 22.07
C LEU A 283 -0.60 5.52 22.18
N ALA A 284 -0.07 6.70 22.44
CA ALA A 284 -0.83 7.95 22.45
C ALA A 284 -0.60 8.72 21.14
N LEU A 285 -1.66 9.27 20.56
CA LEU A 285 -1.57 10.16 19.42
C LEU A 285 -0.78 11.42 19.78
N VAL A 286 0.17 11.78 18.91
CA VAL A 286 0.94 13.04 18.98
C VAL A 286 0.43 14.03 17.96
N ASP A 287 0.23 13.58 16.73
CA ASP A 287 -0.26 14.42 15.64
C ASP A 287 -0.98 13.61 14.56
N HIS A 288 -1.86 14.28 13.79
CA HIS A 288 -2.63 13.69 12.71
C HIS A 288 -2.78 14.69 11.55
N TRP A 289 -2.34 14.32 10.37
CA TRP A 289 -2.44 15.13 9.15
C TRP A 289 -3.25 14.42 8.09
N ARG A 290 -3.97 15.20 7.30
CA ARG A 290 -4.67 14.72 6.11
C ARG A 290 -3.93 15.19 4.86
N VAL A 291 -3.71 14.28 3.93
CA VAL A 291 -3.16 14.55 2.61
C VAL A 291 -4.26 14.30 1.59
N ASN A 292 -4.67 15.36 0.88
CA ASN A 292 -5.83 15.29 -0.02
C ASN A 292 -5.67 14.18 -1.07
N GLY A 293 -6.75 13.46 -1.36
CA GLY A 293 -6.75 12.35 -2.30
C GLY A 293 -6.33 12.70 -3.73
N ARG A 294 -6.42 13.99 -4.13
CA ARG A 294 -5.92 14.43 -5.45
C ARG A 294 -4.46 14.09 -5.68
N HIS A 295 -3.64 14.08 -4.64
CA HIS A 295 -2.24 13.68 -4.74
C HIS A 295 -2.13 12.21 -5.18
N TYR A 296 -2.91 11.33 -4.56
CA TYR A 296 -2.92 9.92 -4.94
C TYR A 296 -3.60 9.69 -6.29
N GLY A 297 -4.71 10.40 -6.57
CA GLY A 297 -5.35 10.35 -7.88
C GLY A 297 -4.38 10.70 -9.01
N ARG A 298 -3.59 11.77 -8.83
CA ARG A 298 -2.56 12.17 -9.78
C ARG A 298 -1.41 11.16 -9.87
N THR A 299 -1.01 10.57 -8.75
CA THR A 299 -0.01 9.50 -8.73
C THR A 299 -0.47 8.34 -9.62
N ALA A 300 -1.72 7.90 -9.47
CA ALA A 300 -2.30 6.82 -10.26
C ALA A 300 -2.41 7.16 -11.77
N GLU A 301 -2.71 8.43 -12.11
CA GLU A 301 -2.67 8.90 -13.51
C GLU A 301 -1.27 8.84 -14.11
N HIS A 302 -0.23 9.19 -13.34
CA HIS A 302 1.15 9.06 -13.80
C HIS A 302 1.57 7.61 -13.98
N TRP A 303 1.13 6.70 -13.08
CA TRP A 303 1.38 5.26 -13.25
C TRP A 303 0.71 4.72 -14.51
N LEU A 304 -0.55 5.11 -14.75
CA LEU A 304 -1.29 4.74 -15.97
C LEU A 304 -0.59 5.24 -17.22
N ALA A 305 -0.20 6.51 -17.24
CA ALA A 305 0.52 7.12 -18.37
C ALA A 305 1.88 6.45 -18.63
N ASN A 306 2.61 6.08 -17.57
CA ASN A 306 3.86 5.33 -17.70
C ASN A 306 3.61 3.94 -18.27
N LEU A 307 2.61 3.22 -17.75
CA LEU A 307 2.24 1.90 -18.21
C LEU A 307 1.86 1.90 -19.69
N ASP A 308 1.06 2.89 -20.12
CA ASP A 308 0.65 3.03 -21.52
C ASP A 308 1.83 3.35 -22.43
N ARG A 309 2.71 4.25 -22.03
CA ARG A 309 3.93 4.61 -22.76
C ARG A 309 4.92 3.45 -22.88
N ARG A 310 5.02 2.60 -21.83
CA ARG A 310 5.95 1.47 -21.78
C ARG A 310 5.24 0.13 -21.90
N ARG A 311 4.07 0.11 -22.56
CA ARG A 311 3.21 -1.07 -22.72
C ARG A 311 3.95 -2.33 -23.18
N PRO A 312 4.85 -2.28 -24.20
CA PRO A 312 5.61 -3.46 -24.60
C PRO A 312 6.53 -4.02 -23.50
N ALA A 313 7.21 -3.14 -22.76
CA ALA A 313 8.09 -3.56 -21.66
C ALA A 313 7.30 -4.17 -20.50
N ALA A 314 6.17 -3.57 -20.13
CA ALA A 314 5.29 -4.10 -19.10
C ALA A 314 4.70 -5.47 -19.49
N ALA A 315 4.28 -5.65 -20.75
CA ALA A 315 3.81 -6.93 -21.26
C ALA A 315 4.92 -8.00 -21.25
N ALA A 316 6.14 -7.63 -21.64
CA ALA A 316 7.30 -8.52 -21.60
C ALA A 316 7.64 -8.94 -20.16
N ALA A 317 7.53 -8.00 -19.18
CA ALA A 317 7.74 -8.29 -17.77
C ALA A 317 6.72 -9.32 -17.24
N LEU A 318 5.45 -9.16 -17.59
CA LEU A 318 4.39 -10.11 -17.19
C LEU A 318 4.59 -11.49 -17.86
N ALA A 319 5.02 -11.52 -19.11
CA ALA A 319 5.33 -12.77 -19.80
C ALA A 319 6.56 -13.48 -19.20
N ALA A 320 7.59 -12.73 -18.79
CA ALA A 320 8.76 -13.26 -18.09
C ALA A 320 8.38 -13.85 -16.71
N GLY A 321 7.31 -13.35 -16.09
CA GLY A 321 6.67 -13.94 -14.91
C GLY A 321 5.87 -15.22 -15.19
N GLY A 322 5.93 -15.80 -16.42
CA GLY A 322 5.32 -17.09 -16.77
C GLY A 322 3.91 -17.00 -17.36
N LEU A 323 3.41 -15.80 -17.71
CA LEU A 323 2.16 -15.64 -18.45
C LEU A 323 2.38 -15.83 -19.97
N ASP A 324 1.47 -16.51 -20.63
CA ASP A 324 1.43 -16.50 -22.09
C ASP A 324 1.03 -15.09 -22.62
N ARG A 325 1.16 -14.88 -23.92
CA ARG A 325 0.88 -13.59 -24.55
C ARG A 325 -0.55 -13.08 -24.30
N ALA A 326 -1.53 -13.98 -24.31
CA ALA A 326 -2.94 -13.60 -24.12
C ALA A 326 -3.22 -13.24 -22.65
N ALA A 327 -2.72 -14.04 -21.72
CA ALA A 327 -2.81 -13.78 -20.29
C ALA A 327 -2.06 -12.49 -19.88
N ALA A 328 -0.86 -12.26 -20.42
CA ALA A 328 -0.12 -11.03 -20.19
C ALA A 328 -0.87 -9.79 -20.70
N ALA A 329 -1.50 -9.87 -21.88
CA ALA A 329 -2.32 -8.77 -22.41
C ALA A 329 -3.56 -8.49 -21.55
N LEU A 330 -4.24 -9.54 -21.08
CA LEU A 330 -5.38 -9.45 -20.18
C LEU A 330 -4.96 -8.80 -18.83
N GLN A 331 -3.88 -9.29 -18.24
CA GLN A 331 -3.39 -8.77 -16.97
C GLN A 331 -2.92 -7.32 -17.08
N LEU A 332 -2.31 -6.95 -18.19
CA LEU A 332 -1.93 -5.56 -18.45
C LEU A 332 -3.15 -4.63 -18.51
N ASN A 333 -4.25 -5.06 -19.13
CA ASN A 333 -5.48 -4.29 -19.16
C ASN A 333 -6.13 -4.21 -17.76
N ARG A 334 -6.06 -5.28 -16.95
CA ARG A 334 -6.50 -5.25 -15.54
C ARG A 334 -5.70 -4.22 -14.74
N TRP A 335 -4.40 -4.13 -14.91
CA TRP A 335 -3.57 -3.10 -14.29
C TRP A 335 -3.97 -1.68 -14.74
N ARG A 336 -4.31 -1.49 -16.03
CA ARG A 336 -4.84 -0.20 -16.51
C ARG A 336 -6.15 0.17 -15.82
N ILE A 337 -7.09 -0.77 -15.73
CA ILE A 337 -8.37 -0.58 -15.02
C ILE A 337 -8.12 -0.27 -13.55
N PHE A 338 -7.21 -0.96 -12.91
CA PHE A 338 -6.82 -0.72 -11.53
C PHE A 338 -6.28 0.70 -11.31
N PHE A 339 -5.36 1.17 -12.15
CA PHE A 339 -4.85 2.54 -12.04
C PHE A 339 -5.92 3.60 -12.34
N MET A 340 -6.82 3.35 -13.30
CA MET A 340 -7.98 4.21 -13.52
C MET A 340 -8.91 4.22 -12.30
N ALA A 341 -9.16 3.06 -11.68
CA ALA A 341 -9.99 2.96 -10.48
C ALA A 341 -9.36 3.72 -9.30
N CYS A 342 -8.06 3.59 -9.10
CA CYS A 342 -7.33 4.38 -8.10
C CYS A 342 -7.43 5.89 -8.40
N ALA A 343 -7.23 6.32 -9.66
CA ALA A 343 -7.33 7.72 -10.03
C ALA A 343 -8.72 8.32 -9.76
N GLU A 344 -9.78 7.60 -10.12
CA GLU A 344 -11.16 8.01 -9.89
C GLU A 344 -11.56 7.97 -8.40
N LEU A 345 -11.11 6.96 -7.65
CA LEU A 345 -11.35 6.83 -6.21
C LEU A 345 -10.76 8.02 -5.46
N TRP A 346 -9.45 8.21 -5.60
CA TRP A 346 -8.73 9.24 -4.87
C TRP A 346 -9.07 10.65 -5.36
N GLY A 347 -9.43 10.82 -6.63
CA GLY A 347 -9.88 12.07 -7.20
C GLY A 347 -11.34 12.42 -6.88
N PHE A 348 -12.11 11.47 -6.32
CA PHE A 348 -13.55 11.63 -6.10
C PHE A 348 -13.87 12.81 -5.19
N ARG A 349 -14.88 13.63 -5.57
CA ARG A 349 -15.24 14.87 -4.84
C ARG A 349 -14.06 15.78 -4.57
N GLY A 350 -13.11 15.84 -5.52
CA GLY A 350 -11.93 16.68 -5.36
C GLY A 350 -10.94 16.15 -4.33
N GLY A 351 -10.92 14.84 -4.07
CA GLY A 351 -10.02 14.18 -3.13
C GLY A 351 -10.40 14.36 -1.65
N ASN A 352 -11.65 14.73 -1.36
CA ASN A 352 -12.10 14.97 0.01
C ASN A 352 -12.93 13.82 0.59
N GLU A 353 -13.18 12.77 -0.18
CA GLU A 353 -13.95 11.61 0.28
C GLU A 353 -13.01 10.47 0.72
N TRP A 354 -12.09 10.11 -0.16
CA TRP A 354 -10.98 9.18 0.10
C TRP A 354 -9.68 9.93 -0.02
N PHE A 355 -8.80 9.79 0.95
CA PHE A 355 -7.54 10.53 1.04
C PHE A 355 -6.50 9.74 1.84
N VAL A 356 -5.37 10.34 2.15
CA VAL A 356 -4.33 9.70 2.97
C VAL A 356 -4.27 10.36 4.34
N GLY A 357 -4.30 9.54 5.40
CA GLY A 357 -4.02 9.93 6.77
C GLY A 357 -2.55 9.71 7.12
N HIS A 358 -1.92 10.69 7.74
CA HIS A 358 -0.64 10.54 8.43
C HIS A 358 -0.87 10.66 9.93
N TYR A 359 -0.34 9.71 10.68
CA TYR A 359 -0.50 9.65 12.13
C TYR A 359 0.85 9.49 12.79
N LEU A 360 1.07 10.25 13.86
CA LEU A 360 2.26 10.12 14.70
C LEU A 360 1.82 9.72 16.10
N PHE A 361 2.39 8.63 16.62
CA PHE A 361 2.12 8.13 17.96
C PHE A 361 3.42 8.06 18.77
N ARG A 362 3.28 8.07 20.09
CA ARG A 362 4.36 7.79 21.06
C ARG A 362 3.92 6.69 22.03
N PRO A 363 4.85 5.95 22.65
CA PRO A 363 4.48 5.07 23.76
C PRO A 363 3.72 5.84 24.84
N ARG A 364 2.67 5.23 25.39
CA ARG A 364 2.14 5.69 26.66
C ARG A 364 3.17 5.33 27.71
N GLY A 365 3.57 6.30 28.54
CA GLY A 365 4.33 6.00 29.75
C GLY A 365 3.56 4.96 30.55
N THR A 366 4.28 4.08 31.22
CA THR A 366 3.66 3.21 32.21
C THR A 366 2.92 4.09 33.21
N PRO A 367 1.64 3.80 33.58
CA PRO A 367 0.90 4.61 34.54
C PRO A 367 1.61 4.71 35.86
#